data_c27b6c777761fffe82bcca93678bcc4d
#
_entry.id   c27b6c777761fffe82bcca93678bcc4d
#
_cell.length_a   1.000
_cell.length_b   1.000
_cell.length_c   1.000
_cell.angle_alpha   90.00
_cell.angle_beta   90.00
_cell.angle_gamma   90.00
#
_symmetry.space_group_name_H-M   'P 1'
#
loop_
_entity.id
_entity.type
_entity.pdbx_description
1 polymer ?
#
loop_
_entity_poly.entity_id
_entity_poly.type
_entity_poly.pdbx_seq_one_letter_code
_entity_poly.pdbx_strand_id
1 'polypeptide(L)'
;MKKIKIKFEDQSKNWNIWENKSEIERSIQRVKGILPEMECAKQLNQIIKKIYKKSNILDFGCAAGHFYQSLRKIDKNMTYTGFDSTKSYINYAKKYFAKDKNASFDVQNIFCPSKKYINKFDIVFCSNVLLHLPSIDLPLKNLISCSKKYCIIRTLVGDNTHLSKFYHTDKTNKNNILDSFQFQNTYSYNLIRKKIKKIGNYKVSFIDDKYNGQKINTEFKKYKKQYPGLTKFIQNTQISGSKVFEWKWIIIEK
;
A
#
# COMPACT_ATOMS: atom_id res chain seq x y z
N MET A 1 -15.49 -23.53 -20.16
CA MET A 1 -14.67 -23.17 -18.97
C MET A 1 -15.60 -22.61 -17.90
N LYS A 2 -15.77 -23.29 -16.76
CA LYS A 2 -16.54 -22.76 -15.63
C LYS A 2 -15.81 -21.54 -15.07
N LYS A 3 -16.46 -20.38 -15.05
CA LYS A 3 -15.95 -19.18 -14.38
C LYS A 3 -15.85 -19.48 -12.89
N ILE A 4 -14.64 -19.61 -12.36
CA ILE A 4 -14.41 -19.70 -10.91
C ILE A 4 -14.80 -18.32 -10.35
N LYS A 5 -15.98 -18.22 -9.74
CA LYS A 5 -16.37 -17.08 -8.92
C LYS A 5 -15.58 -17.19 -7.60
N ILE A 6 -14.50 -16.46 -7.48
CA ILE A 6 -13.83 -16.26 -6.18
C ILE A 6 -14.81 -15.46 -5.32
N LYS A 7 -15.37 -16.10 -4.28
CA LYS A 7 -16.28 -15.43 -3.34
C LYS A 7 -15.49 -14.35 -2.58
N PHE A 8 -16.06 -13.17 -2.46
CA PHE A 8 -15.46 -12.03 -1.72
C PHE A 8 -15.14 -12.37 -0.25
N GLU A 9 -15.88 -13.29 0.36
CA GLU A 9 -15.69 -13.77 1.73
C GLU A 9 -14.34 -14.47 1.97
N ASP A 10 -13.79 -15.14 0.96
CA ASP A 10 -12.47 -15.78 1.08
C ASP A 10 -11.31 -14.78 1.05
N GLN A 11 -11.57 -13.55 0.63
CA GLN A 11 -10.56 -12.49 0.53
C GLN A 11 -10.36 -11.75 1.85
N SER A 12 -11.42 -11.62 2.68
CA SER A 12 -11.34 -10.92 3.97
C SER A 12 -10.48 -11.67 5.00
N LYS A 13 -10.43 -13.00 4.94
CA LYS A 13 -9.58 -13.82 5.84
C LYS A 13 -8.09 -13.59 5.63
N ASN A 14 -7.67 -13.28 4.40
CA ASN A 14 -6.25 -13.07 4.06
C ASN A 14 -5.71 -11.72 4.57
N TRP A 15 -6.58 -10.79 4.98
CA TRP A 15 -6.17 -9.49 5.50
C TRP A 15 -5.99 -9.48 7.00
N ASN A 16 -6.56 -10.47 7.71
CA ASN A 16 -6.42 -10.61 9.15
C ASN A 16 -4.97 -10.82 9.60
N ILE A 17 -4.06 -11.25 8.71
CA ILE A 17 -2.63 -11.32 9.02
C ILE A 17 -2.04 -9.95 9.35
N TRP A 18 -2.59 -8.86 8.84
CA TRP A 18 -2.17 -7.49 9.15
C TRP A 18 -2.73 -6.98 10.49
N GLU A 19 -3.70 -7.69 11.08
CA GLU A 19 -4.23 -7.40 12.41
C GLU A 19 -3.40 -8.02 13.54
N ASN A 20 -2.22 -8.58 13.26
CA ASN A 20 -1.35 -9.06 14.32
C ASN A 20 -0.74 -7.89 15.10
N LYS A 21 -0.52 -8.13 16.41
CA LYS A 21 -0.07 -7.11 17.35
C LYS A 21 1.24 -6.42 16.94
N SER A 22 2.18 -7.16 16.35
CA SER A 22 3.49 -6.60 15.96
C SER A 22 3.39 -5.63 14.78
N GLU A 23 2.54 -5.91 13.79
CA GLU A 23 2.33 -5.02 12.64
C GLU A 23 1.59 -3.75 13.04
N ILE A 24 0.57 -3.89 13.91
CA ILE A 24 -0.15 -2.75 14.46
C ILE A 24 0.81 -1.84 15.23
N GLU A 25 1.61 -2.40 16.14
CA GLU A 25 2.59 -1.65 16.94
C GLU A 25 3.63 -0.96 16.05
N ARG A 26 4.15 -1.65 15.04
CA ARG A 26 5.10 -1.09 14.08
C ARG A 26 4.52 0.11 13.32
N SER A 27 3.25 0.02 12.90
CA SER A 27 2.56 1.13 12.23
C SER A 27 2.36 2.32 13.16
N ILE A 28 1.97 2.07 14.41
CA ILE A 28 1.83 3.08 15.46
C ILE A 28 3.16 3.80 15.73
N GLN A 29 4.25 3.06 15.86
CA GLN A 29 5.57 3.65 16.13
C GLN A 29 6.06 4.54 14.97
N ARG A 30 5.69 4.21 13.73
CA ARG A 30 5.95 5.10 12.59
C ARG A 30 5.17 6.39 12.67
N VAL A 31 3.89 6.32 13.01
CA VAL A 31 3.06 7.53 13.19
C VAL A 31 3.61 8.42 14.29
N LYS A 32 4.09 7.84 15.39
CA LYS A 32 4.71 8.57 16.51
C LYS A 32 6.12 9.09 16.19
N GLY A 33 6.71 8.74 15.05
CA GLY A 33 8.08 9.10 14.70
C GLY A 33 9.16 8.37 15.50
N ILE A 34 8.81 7.29 16.22
CA ILE A 34 9.76 6.44 16.94
C ILE A 34 10.59 5.63 15.94
N LEU A 35 9.94 5.05 14.92
CA LEU A 35 10.63 4.43 13.79
C LEU A 35 10.97 5.48 12.73
N PRO A 36 12.08 5.30 12.00
CA PRO A 36 12.46 6.18 10.91
C PRO A 36 11.37 6.27 9.84
N GLU A 37 11.28 7.43 9.19
CA GLU A 37 10.43 7.63 8.01
C GLU A 37 10.82 6.63 6.90
N MET A 38 9.83 5.98 6.31
CA MET A 38 10.06 5.01 5.23
C MET A 38 10.61 5.71 3.98
N GLU A 39 11.57 5.07 3.30
CA GLU A 39 12.11 5.62 2.04
C GLU A 39 11.02 5.83 0.98
N CYS A 40 10.04 4.92 0.88
CA CYS A 40 8.91 5.12 -0.01
C CYS A 40 8.03 6.31 0.37
N ALA A 41 7.95 6.71 1.65
CA ALA A 41 7.23 7.90 2.05
C ALA A 41 7.99 9.18 1.63
N LYS A 42 9.32 9.19 1.76
CA LYS A 42 10.17 10.29 1.26
C LYS A 42 10.05 10.44 -0.27
N GLN A 43 10.05 9.35 -1.00
CA GLN A 43 9.88 9.34 -2.46
C GLN A 43 8.48 9.83 -2.87
N LEU A 44 7.42 9.35 -2.18
CA LEU A 44 6.06 9.83 -2.42
C LEU A 44 5.97 11.35 -2.22
N ASN A 45 6.60 11.89 -1.19
CA ASN A 45 6.66 13.33 -0.97
C ASN A 45 7.29 14.06 -2.17
N GLN A 46 8.38 13.52 -2.74
CA GLN A 46 9.02 14.12 -3.92
C GLN A 46 8.10 14.06 -5.15
N ILE A 47 7.37 12.97 -5.33
CA ILE A 47 6.41 12.82 -6.43
C ILE A 47 5.24 13.79 -6.25
N ILE A 48 4.61 13.79 -5.07
CA ILE A 48 3.44 14.63 -4.78
C ILE A 48 3.82 16.12 -4.84
N LYS A 49 4.97 16.53 -4.32
CA LYS A 49 5.42 17.93 -4.36
C LYS A 49 5.44 18.53 -5.77
N LYS A 50 5.69 17.72 -6.81
CA LYS A 50 5.72 18.17 -8.20
C LYS A 50 4.32 18.45 -8.78
N ILE A 51 3.29 17.80 -8.26
CA ILE A 51 1.92 17.86 -8.79
C ILE A 51 0.91 18.49 -7.83
N TYR A 52 1.31 18.73 -6.58
CA TYR A 52 0.44 19.25 -5.53
C TYR A 52 0.10 20.73 -5.76
N LYS A 53 -1.19 21.05 -5.80
CA LYS A 53 -1.74 22.42 -5.93
C LYS A 53 -2.91 22.58 -4.96
N LYS A 54 -2.65 22.55 -3.64
CA LYS A 54 -3.69 22.55 -2.59
C LYS A 54 -4.74 21.46 -2.81
N SER A 55 -4.27 20.30 -3.24
CA SER A 55 -5.09 19.16 -3.63
C SER A 55 -5.60 18.40 -2.41
N ASN A 56 -6.81 17.83 -2.49
CA ASN A 56 -7.25 16.84 -1.53
C ASN A 56 -6.70 15.46 -1.91
N ILE A 57 -6.21 14.75 -0.91
CA ILE A 57 -5.47 13.50 -1.09
C ILE A 57 -6.19 12.33 -0.42
N LEU A 58 -6.30 11.20 -1.12
CA LEU A 58 -6.69 9.92 -0.57
C LEU A 58 -5.50 8.98 -0.51
N ASP A 59 -5.26 8.38 0.66
CA ASP A 59 -4.36 7.25 0.90
C ASP A 59 -5.18 5.98 1.07
N PHE A 60 -5.14 5.07 0.11
CA PHE A 60 -5.85 3.81 0.19
C PHE A 60 -4.92 2.68 0.65
N GLY A 61 -5.14 2.16 1.86
CA GLY A 61 -4.22 1.30 2.59
C GLY A 61 -3.33 2.12 3.53
N CYS A 62 -3.94 3.11 4.20
CA CYS A 62 -3.22 4.09 5.01
C CYS A 62 -2.63 3.53 6.31
N ALA A 63 -2.98 2.30 6.70
CA ALA A 63 -2.70 1.73 8.01
C ALA A 63 -3.04 2.75 9.13
N ALA A 64 -2.12 3.03 10.06
CA ALA A 64 -2.33 4.01 11.13
C ALA A 64 -2.11 5.48 10.71
N GLY A 65 -1.92 5.79 9.41
CA GLY A 65 -1.79 7.15 8.89
C GLY A 65 -0.35 7.69 8.83
N HIS A 66 0.65 6.82 8.78
CA HIS A 66 2.06 7.25 8.78
C HIS A 66 2.47 8.06 7.54
N PHE A 67 1.86 7.84 6.37
CA PHE A 67 2.11 8.67 5.19
C PHE A 67 1.61 10.11 5.37
N TYR A 68 0.53 10.31 6.11
CA TYR A 68 0.04 11.66 6.40
C TYR A 68 1.08 12.48 7.18
N GLN A 69 1.74 11.89 8.17
CA GLN A 69 2.83 12.57 8.89
C GLN A 69 3.96 13.02 7.96
N SER A 70 4.23 12.25 6.93
CA SER A 70 5.23 12.56 5.91
C SER A 70 4.78 13.68 4.98
N LEU A 71 3.55 13.58 4.47
CA LEU A 71 2.96 14.52 3.51
C LEU A 71 2.74 15.92 4.09
N ARG A 72 2.45 16.05 5.39
CA ARG A 72 2.33 17.35 6.07
C ARG A 72 3.59 18.21 5.98
N LYS A 73 4.73 17.63 5.65
CA LYS A 73 5.97 18.37 5.38
C LYS A 73 5.90 19.19 4.08
N ILE A 74 5.00 18.84 3.15
CA ILE A 74 4.75 19.58 1.91
C ILE A 74 3.86 20.79 2.20
N ASP A 75 2.74 20.54 2.89
CA ASP A 75 1.77 21.56 3.28
C ASP A 75 1.07 21.12 4.58
N LYS A 76 1.18 21.94 5.63
CA LYS A 76 0.54 21.68 6.92
C LYS A 76 -1.00 21.71 6.84
N ASN A 77 -1.54 22.39 5.85
CA ASN A 77 -2.98 22.53 5.61
C ASN A 77 -3.51 21.53 4.57
N MET A 78 -2.71 20.53 4.21
CA MET A 78 -3.09 19.50 3.25
C MET A 78 -4.34 18.73 3.72
N THR A 79 -5.39 18.71 2.91
CA THR A 79 -6.57 17.87 3.17
C THR A 79 -6.27 16.42 2.82
N TYR A 80 -6.34 15.56 3.82
CA TYR A 80 -6.01 14.15 3.70
C TYR A 80 -7.14 13.25 4.17
N THR A 81 -7.38 12.18 3.42
CA THR A 81 -8.27 11.10 3.82
C THR A 81 -7.52 9.77 3.75
N GLY A 82 -7.55 9.01 4.83
CA GLY A 82 -6.96 7.68 4.90
C GLY A 82 -8.03 6.60 4.92
N PHE A 83 -7.91 5.61 4.05
CA PHE A 83 -8.74 4.40 4.04
C PHE A 83 -7.91 3.16 4.31
N ASP A 84 -8.44 2.27 5.14
CA ASP A 84 -7.89 0.93 5.35
C ASP A 84 -9.03 -0.04 5.65
N SER A 85 -8.86 -1.31 5.33
CA SER A 85 -9.83 -2.35 5.68
C SER A 85 -9.71 -2.80 7.12
N THR A 86 -8.55 -2.59 7.75
CA THR A 86 -8.21 -3.01 9.10
C THR A 86 -8.72 -2.01 10.13
N LYS A 87 -9.77 -2.39 10.84
CA LYS A 87 -10.48 -1.52 11.79
C LYS A 87 -9.59 -0.98 12.91
N SER A 88 -8.67 -1.80 13.41
CA SER A 88 -7.74 -1.42 14.49
C SER A 88 -6.81 -0.26 14.07
N TYR A 89 -6.30 -0.26 12.84
CA TYR A 89 -5.51 0.85 12.31
C TYR A 89 -6.32 2.15 12.24
N ILE A 90 -7.52 2.09 11.68
CA ILE A 90 -8.39 3.26 11.52
C ILE A 90 -8.81 3.84 12.87
N ASN A 91 -9.16 2.98 13.84
CA ASN A 91 -9.49 3.44 15.20
C ASN A 91 -8.31 4.17 15.86
N TYR A 92 -7.10 3.65 15.69
CA TYR A 92 -5.91 4.33 16.17
C TYR A 92 -5.68 5.67 15.45
N ALA A 93 -5.74 5.69 14.12
CA ALA A 93 -5.55 6.90 13.34
C ALA A 93 -6.56 8.01 13.72
N LYS A 94 -7.84 7.66 13.84
CA LYS A 94 -8.89 8.58 14.30
C LYS A 94 -8.58 9.17 15.66
N LYS A 95 -8.11 8.36 16.62
CA LYS A 95 -7.74 8.83 17.96
C LYS A 95 -6.49 9.71 17.93
N TYR A 96 -5.46 9.30 17.20
CA TYR A 96 -4.19 10.02 17.15
C TYR A 96 -4.32 11.39 16.48
N PHE A 97 -5.09 11.47 15.40
CA PHE A 97 -5.31 12.69 14.63
C PHE A 97 -6.61 13.41 14.98
N ALA A 98 -7.25 13.11 16.12
CA ALA A 98 -8.56 13.66 16.49
C ALA A 98 -8.63 15.19 16.52
N LYS A 99 -7.51 15.87 16.81
CA LYS A 99 -7.39 17.34 16.83
C LYS A 99 -7.04 17.95 15.48
N ASP A 100 -6.73 17.14 14.48
CA ASP A 100 -6.32 17.61 13.15
C ASP A 100 -7.54 17.67 12.21
N LYS A 101 -8.03 18.87 11.96
CA LYS A 101 -9.21 19.10 11.10
C LYS A 101 -8.96 18.77 9.62
N ASN A 102 -7.70 18.65 9.21
CA ASN A 102 -7.32 18.36 7.83
C ASN A 102 -7.22 16.85 7.54
N ALA A 103 -7.28 16.00 8.57
CA ALA A 103 -7.19 14.54 8.43
C ALA A 103 -8.52 13.86 8.72
N SER A 104 -8.90 12.94 7.86
CA SER A 104 -10.04 12.04 8.08
C SER A 104 -9.66 10.59 7.79
N PHE A 105 -10.27 9.66 8.51
CA PHE A 105 -9.96 8.24 8.36
C PHE A 105 -11.26 7.42 8.35
N ASP A 106 -11.35 6.42 7.46
CA ASP A 106 -12.53 5.58 7.35
C ASP A 106 -12.18 4.13 7.02
N VAL A 107 -12.96 3.19 7.54
CA VAL A 107 -12.83 1.77 7.20
C VAL A 107 -13.44 1.54 5.83
N GLN A 108 -12.60 1.23 4.84
CA GLN A 108 -13.04 0.99 3.47
C GLN A 108 -12.34 -0.22 2.88
N ASN A 109 -13.10 -0.99 2.10
CA ASN A 109 -12.57 -2.12 1.34
C ASN A 109 -12.21 -1.65 -0.07
N ILE A 110 -10.96 -1.86 -0.49
CA ILE A 110 -10.46 -1.46 -1.80
C ILE A 110 -11.21 -2.13 -2.97
N PHE A 111 -11.84 -3.30 -2.74
CA PHE A 111 -12.65 -3.98 -3.76
C PHE A 111 -14.04 -3.38 -3.94
N CYS A 112 -14.58 -2.70 -2.91
CA CYS A 112 -15.92 -2.12 -2.93
C CYS A 112 -16.00 -0.85 -2.07
N PRO A 113 -15.23 0.21 -2.39
CA PRO A 113 -15.33 1.45 -1.65
C PRO A 113 -16.71 2.09 -1.84
N SER A 114 -17.13 2.90 -0.89
CA SER A 114 -18.39 3.62 -0.98
C SER A 114 -18.45 4.50 -2.25
N LYS A 115 -19.54 4.44 -2.98
CA LYS A 115 -19.76 5.20 -4.22
C LYS A 115 -19.63 6.72 -4.06
N LYS A 116 -19.85 7.26 -2.85
CA LYS A 116 -19.68 8.70 -2.53
C LYS A 116 -18.25 9.21 -2.74
N TYR A 117 -17.28 8.32 -2.86
CA TYR A 117 -15.86 8.65 -3.06
C TYR A 117 -15.41 8.64 -4.52
N ILE A 118 -16.29 8.24 -5.45
CA ILE A 118 -15.98 8.27 -6.87
C ILE A 118 -15.74 9.72 -7.31
N ASN A 119 -14.63 9.93 -8.02
CA ASN A 119 -14.20 11.24 -8.54
C ASN A 119 -14.17 12.34 -7.46
N LYS A 120 -13.73 11.98 -6.25
CA LYS A 120 -13.78 12.88 -5.09
C LYS A 120 -12.43 13.54 -4.79
N PHE A 121 -11.32 12.85 -5.05
CA PHE A 121 -9.99 13.27 -4.65
C PHE A 121 -9.14 13.71 -5.83
N ASP A 122 -8.39 14.79 -5.70
CA ASP A 122 -7.49 15.26 -6.76
C ASP A 122 -6.34 14.26 -6.98
N ILE A 123 -5.80 13.75 -5.88
CA ILE A 123 -4.73 12.75 -5.86
C ILE A 123 -5.19 11.55 -5.04
N VAL A 124 -5.12 10.37 -5.61
CA VAL A 124 -5.29 9.10 -4.91
C VAL A 124 -3.97 8.36 -4.93
N PHE A 125 -3.49 7.88 -3.80
CA PHE A 125 -2.34 6.98 -3.80
C PHE A 125 -2.61 5.69 -3.01
N CYS A 126 -1.86 4.65 -3.37
CA CYS A 126 -1.95 3.34 -2.76
C CYS A 126 -0.55 2.72 -2.76
N SER A 127 0.05 2.58 -1.59
CA SER A 127 1.42 2.10 -1.44
C SER A 127 1.46 0.76 -0.72
N ASN A 128 2.12 -0.23 -1.32
CA ASN A 128 2.36 -1.55 -0.75
C ASN A 128 1.09 -2.38 -0.46
N VAL A 129 0.01 -2.16 -1.19
CA VAL A 129 -1.25 -2.88 -1.00
C VAL A 129 -1.49 -3.89 -2.13
N LEU A 130 -1.39 -3.46 -3.40
CA LEU A 130 -1.82 -4.28 -4.53
C LEU A 130 -1.10 -5.63 -4.62
N LEU A 131 0.17 -5.70 -4.21
CA LEU A 131 0.92 -6.96 -4.20
C LEU A 131 0.31 -8.00 -3.25
N HIS A 132 -0.45 -7.57 -2.25
CA HIS A 132 -1.05 -8.44 -1.24
C HIS A 132 -2.49 -8.82 -1.55
N LEU A 133 -3.01 -8.44 -2.71
CA LEU A 133 -4.38 -8.70 -3.10
C LEU A 133 -4.48 -9.90 -4.06
N PRO A 134 -5.56 -10.68 -4.00
CA PRO A 134 -5.76 -11.83 -4.89
C PRO A 134 -5.95 -11.41 -6.36
N SER A 135 -6.36 -10.16 -6.62
CA SER A 135 -6.57 -9.58 -7.94
C SER A 135 -6.39 -8.07 -7.90
N ILE A 136 -5.91 -7.49 -9.00
CA ILE A 136 -5.77 -6.03 -9.15
C ILE A 136 -6.90 -5.38 -9.93
N ASP A 137 -7.79 -6.12 -10.57
CA ASP A 137 -8.77 -5.58 -11.51
C ASP A 137 -9.71 -4.56 -10.86
N LEU A 138 -10.45 -4.98 -9.84
CA LEU A 138 -11.34 -4.08 -9.11
C LEU A 138 -10.58 -3.03 -8.29
N PRO A 139 -9.53 -3.37 -7.52
CA PRO A 139 -8.74 -2.38 -6.81
C PRO A 139 -8.20 -1.27 -7.72
N LEU A 140 -7.59 -1.63 -8.85
CA LEU A 140 -7.05 -0.65 -9.80
C LEU A 140 -8.16 0.25 -10.37
N LYS A 141 -9.30 -0.33 -10.77
CA LYS A 141 -10.46 0.42 -11.23
C LYS A 141 -10.97 1.39 -10.15
N ASN A 142 -11.08 0.93 -8.91
CA ASN A 142 -11.61 1.74 -7.80
C ASN A 142 -10.67 2.89 -7.44
N LEU A 143 -9.35 2.64 -7.38
CA LEU A 143 -8.35 3.69 -7.14
C LEU A 143 -8.44 4.79 -8.21
N ILE A 144 -8.46 4.41 -9.49
CA ILE A 144 -8.58 5.35 -10.61
C ILE A 144 -9.93 6.07 -10.54
N SER A 145 -11.02 5.36 -10.22
CA SER A 145 -12.35 5.97 -10.15
C SER A 145 -12.48 7.01 -9.03
N CYS A 146 -11.78 6.83 -7.91
CA CYS A 146 -11.76 7.80 -6.81
C CYS A 146 -10.97 9.07 -7.14
N SER A 147 -10.00 9.00 -8.09
CA SER A 147 -9.15 10.14 -8.45
C SER A 147 -9.80 11.04 -9.50
N LYS A 148 -9.53 12.35 -9.40
CA LYS A 148 -9.87 13.36 -10.42
C LYS A 148 -8.74 13.58 -11.41
N LYS A 149 -7.48 13.64 -10.90
CA LYS A 149 -6.32 14.04 -11.70
C LYS A 149 -5.23 12.97 -11.71
N TYR A 150 -4.83 12.49 -10.52
CA TYR A 150 -3.71 11.57 -10.39
C TYR A 150 -4.06 10.36 -9.55
N CYS A 151 -3.69 9.17 -10.04
CA CYS A 151 -3.66 7.95 -9.25
C CYS A 151 -2.23 7.43 -9.20
N ILE A 152 -1.65 7.32 -8.00
CA ILE A 152 -0.26 6.96 -7.75
C ILE A 152 -0.24 5.62 -7.01
N ILE A 153 0.44 4.63 -7.57
CA ILE A 153 0.47 3.28 -7.00
C ILE A 153 1.92 2.85 -6.82
N ARG A 154 2.25 2.31 -5.65
CA ARG A 154 3.51 1.63 -5.42
C ARG A 154 3.27 0.14 -5.23
N THR A 155 3.87 -0.68 -6.09
CA THR A 155 3.78 -2.14 -6.02
C THR A 155 5.02 -2.79 -6.67
N LEU A 156 5.10 -4.12 -6.62
CA LEU A 156 6.14 -4.85 -7.34
C LEU A 156 5.78 -4.94 -8.82
N VAL A 157 6.70 -4.51 -9.69
CA VAL A 157 6.53 -4.52 -11.15
C VAL A 157 7.82 -4.99 -11.80
N GLY A 158 7.70 -5.94 -12.72
CA GLY A 158 8.81 -6.49 -13.49
C GLY A 158 8.38 -6.85 -14.90
N ASP A 159 9.22 -7.60 -15.63
CA ASP A 159 8.90 -8.00 -17.00
C ASP A 159 7.80 -9.07 -17.06
N ASN A 160 7.73 -9.93 -16.06
CA ASN A 160 6.78 -11.02 -15.97
C ASN A 160 5.83 -10.86 -14.75
N THR A 161 4.62 -11.43 -14.89
CA THR A 161 3.67 -11.49 -13.78
C THR A 161 3.86 -12.77 -12.99
N HIS A 162 4.10 -12.63 -11.68
CA HIS A 162 4.19 -13.73 -10.74
C HIS A 162 3.15 -13.54 -9.64
N LEU A 163 2.21 -14.47 -9.54
CA LEU A 163 1.23 -14.53 -8.46
C LEU A 163 1.68 -15.59 -7.46
N SER A 164 1.99 -15.19 -6.25
CA SER A 164 2.52 -16.10 -5.23
C SER A 164 1.82 -15.93 -3.90
N LYS A 165 1.68 -17.05 -3.18
CA LYS A 165 1.25 -17.10 -1.79
C LYS A 165 2.49 -17.29 -0.92
N PHE A 166 2.58 -16.51 0.13
CA PHE A 166 3.61 -16.63 1.14
C PHE A 166 2.98 -17.10 2.45
N TYR A 167 3.32 -18.28 2.91
CA TYR A 167 2.80 -18.87 4.14
C TYR A 167 3.67 -18.43 5.32
N HIS A 168 3.03 -17.94 6.38
CA HIS A 168 3.72 -17.42 7.57
C HIS A 168 3.96 -18.49 8.62
N THR A 169 3.34 -19.65 8.50
CA THR A 169 3.39 -20.75 9.45
C THR A 169 3.22 -22.07 8.72
N ASP A 170 3.86 -23.10 9.24
CA ASP A 170 3.67 -24.48 8.80
C ASP A 170 2.44 -25.14 9.46
N LYS A 171 1.69 -24.40 10.26
CA LYS A 171 0.45 -24.90 10.87
C LYS A 171 -0.61 -25.09 9.80
N THR A 172 -1.19 -26.28 9.79
CA THR A 172 -2.31 -26.64 8.94
C THR A 172 -3.63 -26.42 9.68
N ASN A 173 -4.73 -26.26 8.92
CA ASN A 173 -6.07 -26.28 9.45
C ASN A 173 -6.50 -27.74 9.75
N LYS A 174 -7.75 -27.93 10.20
CA LYS A 174 -8.33 -29.26 10.50
C LYS A 174 -8.31 -30.27 9.34
N ASN A 175 -8.10 -29.80 8.11
CA ASN A 175 -8.01 -30.63 6.90
C ASN A 175 -6.56 -30.82 6.43
N ASN A 176 -5.55 -30.54 7.28
CA ASN A 176 -4.13 -30.60 6.97
C ASN A 176 -3.70 -29.69 5.81
N ILE A 177 -4.40 -28.56 5.60
CA ILE A 177 -4.10 -27.58 4.55
C ILE A 177 -3.51 -26.31 5.18
N LEU A 178 -2.42 -25.80 4.60
CA LEU A 178 -1.89 -24.49 4.94
C LEU A 178 -2.87 -23.41 4.48
N ASP A 179 -3.47 -22.66 5.39
CA ASP A 179 -4.49 -21.65 5.10
C ASP A 179 -4.13 -20.23 5.52
N SER A 180 -3.06 -20.07 6.28
CA SER A 180 -2.55 -18.77 6.72
C SER A 180 -1.46 -18.26 5.78
N PHE A 181 -1.83 -17.46 4.79
CA PHE A 181 -0.92 -16.90 3.80
C PHE A 181 -1.24 -15.45 3.46
N GLN A 182 -0.27 -14.77 2.89
CA GLN A 182 -0.46 -13.50 2.17
C GLN A 182 -0.10 -13.67 0.70
N PHE A 183 -0.73 -12.87 -0.15
CA PHE A 183 -0.24 -12.72 -1.52
C PHE A 183 1.03 -11.86 -1.55
N GLN A 184 1.93 -12.18 -2.46
CA GLN A 184 3.14 -11.41 -2.71
C GLN A 184 3.40 -11.35 -4.22
N ASN A 185 2.53 -10.63 -4.90
CA ASN A 185 2.47 -10.61 -6.35
C ASN A 185 3.42 -9.59 -6.96
N THR A 186 4.02 -9.94 -8.07
CA THR A 186 4.69 -9.03 -9.00
C THR A 186 3.85 -8.98 -10.28
N TYR A 187 3.61 -7.80 -10.81
CA TYR A 187 2.82 -7.61 -12.03
C TYR A 187 3.72 -7.13 -13.16
N SER A 188 3.48 -7.63 -14.38
CA SER A 188 4.25 -7.13 -15.54
C SER A 188 3.79 -5.73 -15.95
N TYR A 189 4.72 -4.95 -16.52
CA TYR A 189 4.42 -3.65 -17.13
C TYR A 189 3.26 -3.75 -18.13
N ASN A 190 3.30 -4.79 -18.98
CA ASN A 190 2.28 -5.01 -19.99
C ASN A 190 0.91 -5.29 -19.39
N LEU A 191 0.83 -6.12 -18.34
CA LEU A 191 -0.43 -6.40 -17.67
C LEU A 191 -1.03 -5.12 -17.09
N ILE A 192 -0.24 -4.33 -16.36
CA ILE A 192 -0.69 -3.09 -15.75
C ILE A 192 -1.19 -2.12 -16.82
N ARG A 193 -0.42 -1.86 -17.89
CA ARG A 193 -0.84 -0.99 -19.00
C ARG A 193 -2.14 -1.48 -19.64
N LYS A 194 -2.27 -2.78 -19.92
CA LYS A 194 -3.48 -3.39 -20.48
C LYS A 194 -4.70 -3.22 -19.57
N LYS A 195 -4.53 -3.39 -18.25
CA LYS A 195 -5.61 -3.21 -17.28
C LYS A 195 -6.05 -1.73 -17.20
N ILE A 196 -5.10 -0.79 -17.15
CA ILE A 196 -5.40 0.65 -17.12
C ILE A 196 -6.11 1.07 -18.41
N LYS A 197 -5.64 0.63 -19.59
CA LYS A 197 -6.27 0.94 -20.88
C LYS A 197 -7.73 0.47 -20.97
N LYS A 198 -8.09 -0.64 -20.31
CA LYS A 198 -9.48 -1.11 -20.22
C LYS A 198 -10.38 -0.22 -19.35
N ILE A 199 -9.80 0.58 -18.44
CA ILE A 199 -10.52 1.50 -17.57
C ILE A 199 -10.70 2.85 -18.26
N GLY A 200 -9.67 3.32 -18.98
CA GLY A 200 -9.70 4.58 -19.72
C GLY A 200 -8.38 4.87 -20.42
N ASN A 201 -8.39 5.93 -21.23
CA ASN A 201 -7.20 6.38 -21.96
C ASN A 201 -6.45 7.41 -21.11
N TYR A 202 -5.52 6.94 -20.27
CA TYR A 202 -4.74 7.75 -19.33
C TYR A 202 -3.26 7.72 -19.68
N LYS A 203 -2.54 8.79 -19.33
CA LYS A 203 -1.08 8.79 -19.40
C LYS A 203 -0.51 7.98 -18.23
N VAL A 204 0.34 6.99 -18.54
CA VAL A 204 0.92 6.09 -17.54
C VAL A 204 2.43 6.13 -17.60
N SER A 205 3.05 6.47 -16.48
CA SER A 205 4.50 6.41 -16.30
C SER A 205 4.89 5.49 -15.14
N PHE A 206 6.08 4.89 -15.25
CA PHE A 206 6.68 4.07 -14.21
C PHE A 206 7.97 4.74 -13.75
N ILE A 207 8.14 4.82 -12.45
CA ILE A 207 9.33 5.42 -11.81
C ILE A 207 9.95 4.35 -10.91
N ASP A 208 11.26 4.18 -11.03
CA ASP A 208 12.01 3.27 -10.15
C ASP A 208 11.99 3.75 -8.71
N ASP A 209 11.78 2.81 -7.80
CA ASP A 209 11.93 3.04 -6.38
C ASP A 209 13.42 3.00 -6.04
N LYS A 210 14.05 4.17 -5.98
CA LYS A 210 15.47 4.30 -5.67
C LYS A 210 15.67 4.50 -4.18
N TYR A 211 16.42 3.62 -3.54
CA TYR A 211 16.77 3.70 -2.13
C TYR A 211 18.22 3.25 -1.90
N ASN A 212 18.80 3.69 -0.80
CA ASN A 212 20.10 3.22 -0.34
C ASN A 212 19.91 2.12 0.71
N GLY A 213 20.06 0.87 0.28
CA GLY A 213 19.85 -0.30 1.15
C GLY A 213 20.82 -0.36 2.33
N GLN A 214 22.05 0.10 2.15
CA GLN A 214 23.06 0.14 3.21
C GLN A 214 22.67 1.11 4.33
N LYS A 215 22.18 2.32 3.95
CA LYS A 215 21.65 3.29 4.88
C LYS A 215 20.45 2.74 5.66
N ILE A 216 19.50 2.09 4.95
CA ILE A 216 18.34 1.46 5.59
C ILE A 216 18.77 0.39 6.58
N ASN A 217 19.70 -0.49 6.22
CA ASN A 217 20.25 -1.50 7.13
C ASN A 217 20.84 -0.88 8.40
N THR A 218 21.56 0.22 8.27
CA THR A 218 22.16 0.94 9.40
C THR A 218 21.10 1.57 10.29
N GLU A 219 20.13 2.28 9.71
CA GLU A 219 19.03 2.92 10.44
C GLU A 219 18.18 1.91 11.22
N PHE A 220 17.92 0.71 10.63
CA PHE A 220 17.12 -0.33 11.26
C PHE A 220 17.90 -1.32 12.13
N LYS A 221 19.23 -1.24 12.18
CA LYS A 221 20.05 -2.18 12.97
C LYS A 221 19.62 -2.26 14.43
N LYS A 222 19.31 -1.12 15.04
CA LYS A 222 18.85 -1.02 16.44
C LYS A 222 17.46 -1.62 16.69
N TYR A 223 16.64 -1.79 15.63
CA TYR A 223 15.28 -2.33 15.73
C TYR A 223 15.18 -3.82 15.39
N LYS A 224 16.26 -4.46 14.91
CA LYS A 224 16.24 -5.87 14.45
C LYS A 224 15.78 -6.86 15.50
N LYS A 225 16.13 -6.65 16.78
CA LYS A 225 15.66 -7.51 17.88
C LYS A 225 14.16 -7.43 18.06
N GLN A 226 13.60 -6.24 17.90
CA GLN A 226 12.17 -5.94 18.07
C GLN A 226 11.34 -6.37 16.84
N TYR A 227 11.94 -6.33 15.65
CA TYR A 227 11.28 -6.64 14.37
C TYR A 227 12.13 -7.61 13.53
N PRO A 228 12.19 -8.89 13.90
CA PRO A 228 13.05 -9.88 13.23
C PRO A 228 12.64 -10.14 11.77
N GLY A 229 11.39 -9.85 11.41
CA GLY A 229 10.86 -10.03 10.04
C GLY A 229 11.19 -8.92 9.03
N LEU A 230 12.08 -7.97 9.39
CA LEU A 230 12.53 -6.96 8.45
C LEU A 230 13.26 -7.61 7.27
N THR A 231 12.89 -7.22 6.06
CA THR A 231 13.55 -7.66 4.84
C THR A 231 15.03 -7.24 4.81
N LYS A 232 15.85 -8.04 4.15
CA LYS A 232 17.28 -7.76 4.00
C LYS A 232 17.51 -6.87 2.77
N PHE A 233 18.51 -5.99 2.87
CA PHE A 233 19.02 -5.23 1.74
C PHE A 233 20.44 -5.65 1.45
N ILE A 234 20.70 -6.05 0.21
CA ILE A 234 22.05 -6.32 -0.31
C ILE A 234 22.28 -5.23 -1.35
N GLN A 235 23.23 -4.33 -1.07
CA GLN A 235 23.41 -3.11 -1.83
C GLN A 235 22.07 -2.33 -1.91
N ASN A 236 21.53 -2.12 -3.09
CA ASN A 236 20.26 -1.45 -3.36
C ASN A 236 19.11 -2.42 -3.67
N THR A 237 19.31 -3.71 -3.40
CA THR A 237 18.31 -4.74 -3.67
C THR A 237 17.65 -5.19 -2.37
N GLN A 238 16.33 -5.10 -2.33
CA GLN A 238 15.54 -5.63 -1.22
C GLN A 238 15.21 -7.10 -1.47
N ILE A 239 15.49 -7.96 -0.49
CA ILE A 239 15.27 -9.40 -0.57
C ILE A 239 14.43 -9.85 0.63
N SER A 240 13.45 -10.72 0.37
CA SER A 240 12.67 -11.40 1.40
C SER A 240 12.56 -12.88 1.05
N GLY A 241 13.21 -13.74 1.84
CA GLY A 241 13.38 -15.14 1.49
C GLY A 241 14.15 -15.27 0.19
N SER A 242 13.57 -15.97 -0.78
CA SER A 242 14.12 -16.16 -2.15
C SER A 242 13.65 -15.11 -3.16
N LYS A 243 12.88 -14.11 -2.74
CA LYS A 243 12.26 -13.13 -3.63
C LYS A 243 12.99 -11.79 -3.60
N VAL A 244 13.34 -11.31 -4.79
CA VAL A 244 13.80 -9.93 -5.02
C VAL A 244 12.59 -9.02 -5.19
N PHE A 245 12.61 -7.86 -4.54
CA PHE A 245 11.54 -6.88 -4.60
C PHE A 245 11.90 -5.73 -5.54
N GLU A 246 11.33 -5.77 -6.72
CA GLU A 246 11.44 -4.69 -7.71
C GLU A 246 10.27 -3.72 -7.56
N TRP A 247 10.44 -2.75 -6.70
CA TRP A 247 9.42 -1.74 -6.45
C TRP A 247 9.40 -0.69 -7.55
N LYS A 248 8.18 -0.32 -7.99
CA LYS A 248 7.96 0.80 -8.90
C LYS A 248 6.82 1.67 -8.40
N TRP A 249 6.93 2.95 -8.70
CA TRP A 249 5.83 3.88 -8.66
C TRP A 249 5.17 3.94 -10.03
N ILE A 250 3.84 3.80 -10.06
CA ILE A 250 3.01 3.91 -11.25
C ILE A 250 2.23 5.20 -11.10
N ILE A 251 2.44 6.14 -12.02
CA ILE A 251 1.72 7.41 -12.05
C ILE A 251 0.72 7.35 -13.19
N ILE A 252 -0.55 7.51 -12.86
CA ILE A 252 -1.68 7.53 -13.80
C ILE A 252 -2.25 8.95 -13.77
N GLU A 253 -2.15 9.65 -14.88
CA GLU A 253 -2.66 11.00 -15.08
C GLU A 253 -3.93 10.92 -15.93
N LYS A 254 -5.04 11.50 -15.41
CA LYS A 254 -6.37 11.49 -16.04
C LYS A 254 -6.58 12.71 -16.90
#